data_e8fc177777295581f65da6708e3a628a
#
_entry.id   e8fc177777295581f65da6708e3a628a
#
_cell.length_a   1.000
_cell.length_b   1.000
_cell.length_c   1.000
_cell.angle_alpha   90.00
_cell.angle_beta   90.00
_cell.angle_gamma   90.00
#
_symmetry.space_group_name_H-M   'P 1'
#
loop_
_entity.id
_entity.type
_entity.pdbx_description
1 polymer ?
#
loop_
_entity_poly.entity_id
_entity_poly.type
_entity_poly.pdbx_seq_one_letter_code
_entity_poly.pdbx_strand_id
1 'polypeptide(L)'
;MNMNTHEQTPVVSVIMPAYNASRFLAEAIGSVANQSEENWELLVIDDCSADDSFDIAQRYAARDSRIQVLRNHVNLGVAKTRNRGVELAKGKYIAFLDSDDVWHPEKLERQLKKMRDTGAGICYCSYRIIGAAGDKIRADYHVPETARLEDILKENYIQCSAMLIRADIVKRFFFNTEFFHEDYILGLDMLRAGEKAVGCRELLLDWRYLENSRSFDKKKSAVNRWRIYRDYLHLPLYKSLYLFANYTLAGVHKYMKKN
;
A
#
# COMPACT_ATOMS: atom_id res chain seq x y z
N MET A 1 6.50 35.99 -24.63
CA MET A 1 6.84 35.65 -23.23
C MET A 1 6.78 34.13 -23.09
N ASN A 2 7.96 33.49 -23.17
CA ASN A 2 8.06 32.03 -22.97
C ASN A 2 7.98 31.78 -21.46
N MET A 3 6.83 31.37 -20.97
CA MET A 3 6.74 30.76 -19.64
C MET A 3 7.30 29.33 -19.79
N ASN A 4 8.59 29.17 -19.46
CA ASN A 4 9.17 27.87 -19.16
C ASN A 4 8.49 27.39 -17.87
N THR A 5 7.41 26.68 -17.98
CA THR A 5 6.91 25.81 -16.90
C THR A 5 7.91 24.67 -16.81
N HIS A 6 8.96 24.85 -15.98
CA HIS A 6 9.69 23.69 -15.49
C HIS A 6 8.67 22.80 -14.79
N GLU A 7 8.25 21.72 -15.44
CA GLU A 7 7.49 20.65 -14.77
C GLU A 7 8.36 20.20 -13.59
N GLN A 8 8.00 20.65 -12.40
CA GLN A 8 8.74 20.30 -11.20
C GLN A 8 8.55 18.80 -10.98
N THR A 9 9.62 18.02 -11.03
CA THR A 9 9.58 16.58 -10.77
C THR A 9 8.93 16.35 -9.40
N PRO A 10 7.87 15.52 -9.31
CA PRO A 10 7.17 15.30 -8.05
C PRO A 10 8.09 14.67 -7.02
N VAL A 11 7.92 15.02 -5.75
CA VAL A 11 8.63 14.38 -4.64
C VAL A 11 8.08 12.96 -4.44
N VAL A 12 6.75 12.79 -4.52
CA VAL A 12 6.07 11.51 -4.32
C VAL A 12 5.19 11.18 -5.53
N SER A 13 5.33 9.96 -6.05
CA SER A 13 4.31 9.35 -6.92
C SER A 13 3.41 8.47 -6.09
N VAL A 14 2.12 8.78 -6.06
CA VAL A 14 1.09 7.94 -5.44
C VAL A 14 0.50 7.03 -6.51
N ILE A 15 0.51 5.72 -6.29
CA ILE A 15 -0.04 4.73 -7.20
C ILE A 15 -1.33 4.17 -6.61
N MET A 16 -2.43 4.33 -7.34
CA MET A 16 -3.76 3.89 -6.93
C MET A 16 -4.35 2.95 -7.98
N PRO A 17 -4.26 1.63 -7.78
CA PRO A 17 -4.98 0.68 -8.64
C PRO A 17 -6.48 0.75 -8.32
N ALA A 18 -7.33 0.78 -9.33
CA ALA A 18 -8.79 0.78 -9.19
C ALA A 18 -9.43 -0.32 -10.03
N TYR A 19 -10.31 -1.10 -9.43
CA TYR A 19 -11.13 -2.10 -10.12
C TYR A 19 -12.50 -2.22 -9.46
N ASN A 20 -13.55 -1.79 -10.15
CA ASN A 20 -14.93 -1.75 -9.65
C ASN A 20 -14.99 -1.08 -8.25
N ALA A 21 -14.38 0.11 -8.16
CA ALA A 21 -14.17 0.85 -6.93
C ALA A 21 -15.04 2.11 -6.80
N SER A 22 -16.06 2.27 -7.65
CA SER A 22 -16.86 3.50 -7.76
C SER A 22 -17.40 4.01 -6.41
N ARG A 23 -17.65 3.09 -5.47
CA ARG A 23 -18.18 3.42 -4.15
C ARG A 23 -17.24 4.25 -3.28
N PHE A 24 -15.93 4.01 -3.33
CA PHE A 24 -14.96 4.59 -2.39
C PHE A 24 -13.88 5.42 -3.09
N LEU A 25 -13.73 5.27 -4.40
CA LEU A 25 -12.65 5.87 -5.18
C LEU A 25 -12.58 7.39 -5.03
N ALA A 26 -13.73 8.07 -4.97
CA ALA A 26 -13.78 9.52 -4.80
C ALA A 26 -13.17 9.97 -3.45
N GLU A 27 -13.46 9.23 -2.37
CA GLU A 27 -12.91 9.48 -1.03
C GLU A 27 -11.40 9.22 -1.01
N ALA A 28 -10.95 8.12 -1.62
CA ALA A 28 -9.53 7.78 -1.71
C ALA A 28 -8.73 8.84 -2.49
N ILE A 29 -9.19 9.27 -3.68
CA ILE A 29 -8.55 10.33 -4.46
C ILE A 29 -8.55 11.65 -3.68
N GLY A 30 -9.68 12.00 -3.06
CA GLY A 30 -9.82 13.20 -2.23
C GLY A 30 -8.81 13.23 -1.08
N SER A 31 -8.51 12.08 -0.47
CA SER A 31 -7.54 11.97 0.61
C SER A 31 -6.09 12.27 0.18
N VAL A 32 -5.76 11.97 -1.08
CA VAL A 32 -4.45 12.35 -1.67
C VAL A 32 -4.45 13.84 -2.01
N ALA A 33 -5.51 14.36 -2.60
CA ALA A 33 -5.61 15.77 -2.97
C ALA A 33 -5.51 16.72 -1.75
N ASN A 34 -5.91 16.23 -0.58
CA ASN A 34 -5.88 16.97 0.70
C ASN A 34 -4.60 16.75 1.52
N GLN A 35 -3.53 16.18 0.95
CA GLN A 35 -2.25 16.02 1.65
C GLN A 35 -1.57 17.37 1.89
N SER A 36 -0.95 17.56 3.09
CA SER A 36 -0.16 18.73 3.44
C SER A 36 1.14 18.87 2.64
N GLU A 37 1.72 17.73 2.21
CA GLU A 37 2.77 17.73 1.19
C GLU A 37 2.11 17.94 -0.18
N GLU A 38 2.45 19.03 -0.88
CA GLU A 38 1.80 19.42 -2.14
C GLU A 38 2.50 18.91 -3.40
N ASN A 39 3.79 18.51 -3.28
CA ASN A 39 4.61 18.11 -4.42
C ASN A 39 4.51 16.60 -4.71
N TRP A 40 3.35 16.19 -5.17
CA TRP A 40 3.05 14.81 -5.55
C TRP A 40 2.40 14.75 -6.95
N GLU A 41 2.46 13.56 -7.54
CA GLU A 41 1.58 13.11 -8.61
C GLU A 41 0.75 11.92 -8.14
N LEU A 42 -0.48 11.77 -8.65
CA LEU A 42 -1.34 10.62 -8.41
C LEU A 42 -1.59 9.89 -9.74
N LEU A 43 -1.18 8.63 -9.81
CA LEU A 43 -1.44 7.74 -10.93
C LEU A 43 -2.60 6.80 -10.55
N VAL A 44 -3.83 7.12 -11.00
CA VAL A 44 -4.98 6.23 -10.87
C VAL A 44 -4.98 5.29 -12.07
N ILE A 45 -4.87 4.00 -11.81
CA ILE A 45 -4.81 2.99 -12.88
C ILE A 45 -6.04 2.11 -12.80
N ASP A 46 -7.00 2.37 -13.68
CA ASP A 46 -8.22 1.58 -13.82
C ASP A 46 -7.89 0.23 -14.47
N ASP A 47 -8.13 -0.85 -13.75
CA ASP A 47 -7.84 -2.22 -14.17
C ASP A 47 -9.03 -2.84 -14.93
N CYS A 48 -9.55 -2.12 -15.94
CA CYS A 48 -10.68 -2.52 -16.76
C CYS A 48 -11.98 -2.64 -15.96
N SER A 49 -12.33 -1.61 -15.18
CA SER A 49 -13.60 -1.56 -14.43
C SER A 49 -14.82 -1.56 -15.34
N ALA A 50 -15.88 -2.19 -14.88
CA ALA A 50 -17.19 -2.23 -15.52
C ALA A 50 -18.19 -1.21 -14.91
N ASP A 51 -17.83 -0.62 -13.77
CA ASP A 51 -18.59 0.42 -13.08
C ASP A 51 -18.07 1.84 -13.40
N ASP A 52 -18.57 2.85 -12.68
CA ASP A 52 -18.23 4.27 -12.92
C ASP A 52 -16.82 4.66 -12.41
N SER A 53 -15.95 3.72 -12.02
CA SER A 53 -14.63 4.01 -11.45
C SER A 53 -13.78 4.88 -12.37
N PHE A 54 -13.70 4.52 -13.66
CA PHE A 54 -12.92 5.28 -14.63
C PHE A 54 -13.43 6.72 -14.79
N ASP A 55 -14.74 6.91 -14.89
CA ASP A 55 -15.35 8.23 -15.07
C ASP A 55 -15.19 9.10 -13.81
N ILE A 56 -15.23 8.48 -12.61
CA ILE A 56 -14.93 9.18 -11.35
C ILE A 56 -13.51 9.71 -11.38
N ALA A 57 -12.53 8.86 -11.70
CA ALA A 57 -11.13 9.26 -11.75
C ALA A 57 -10.89 10.38 -12.77
N GLN A 58 -11.47 10.28 -13.96
CA GLN A 58 -11.38 11.31 -15.01
C GLN A 58 -11.91 12.67 -14.56
N ARG A 59 -13.01 12.72 -13.78
CA ARG A 59 -13.53 13.97 -13.23
C ARG A 59 -12.55 14.65 -12.27
N TYR A 60 -11.77 13.89 -11.51
CA TYR A 60 -10.73 14.43 -10.65
C TYR A 60 -9.53 14.92 -11.46
N ALA A 61 -9.06 14.16 -12.45
CA ALA A 61 -7.95 14.56 -13.33
C ALA A 61 -8.26 15.84 -14.12
N ALA A 62 -9.52 16.05 -14.50
CA ALA A 62 -9.94 17.30 -15.17
C ALA A 62 -9.86 18.55 -14.27
N ARG A 63 -9.77 18.38 -12.94
CA ARG A 63 -9.74 19.47 -11.96
C ARG A 63 -8.37 19.70 -11.35
N ASP A 64 -7.50 18.69 -11.35
CA ASP A 64 -6.16 18.73 -10.78
C ASP A 64 -5.16 18.06 -11.72
N SER A 65 -4.27 18.84 -12.32
CA SER A 65 -3.28 18.37 -13.28
C SER A 65 -2.22 17.42 -12.69
N ARG A 66 -2.13 17.31 -11.36
CA ARG A 66 -1.27 16.33 -10.68
C ARG A 66 -1.84 14.91 -10.73
N ILE A 67 -3.11 14.76 -11.10
CA ILE A 67 -3.81 13.48 -11.18
C ILE A 67 -3.81 13.00 -12.63
N GLN A 68 -3.26 11.82 -12.86
CA GLN A 68 -3.25 11.15 -14.15
C GLN A 68 -4.06 9.86 -14.06
N VAL A 69 -4.89 9.61 -15.09
CA VAL A 69 -5.73 8.41 -15.14
C VAL A 69 -5.30 7.56 -16.34
N LEU A 70 -5.00 6.31 -16.04
CA LEU A 70 -4.67 5.31 -17.06
C LEU A 70 -5.70 4.17 -16.98
N ARG A 71 -5.91 3.49 -18.10
CA ARG A 71 -6.78 2.31 -18.15
C ARG A 71 -6.05 1.11 -18.72
N ASN A 72 -6.22 -0.06 -18.13
CA ASN A 72 -5.81 -1.34 -18.70
C ASN A 72 -6.89 -1.81 -19.67
N HIS A 73 -6.48 -2.40 -20.80
CA HIS A 73 -7.43 -2.93 -21.79
C HIS A 73 -8.15 -4.19 -21.31
N VAL A 74 -7.54 -4.92 -20.37
CA VAL A 74 -8.08 -6.11 -19.71
C VAL A 74 -7.74 -6.05 -18.23
N ASN A 75 -8.47 -6.78 -17.39
CA ASN A 75 -8.12 -6.90 -15.97
C ASN A 75 -6.81 -7.69 -15.82
N LEU A 76 -5.76 -7.02 -15.37
CA LEU A 76 -4.42 -7.59 -15.17
C LEU A 76 -4.18 -8.08 -13.74
N GLY A 77 -5.05 -7.67 -12.80
CA GLY A 77 -4.89 -7.87 -11.36
C GLY A 77 -3.99 -6.82 -10.72
N VAL A 78 -4.18 -6.62 -9.41
CA VAL A 78 -3.64 -5.51 -8.64
C VAL A 78 -2.10 -5.43 -8.67
N ALA A 79 -1.38 -6.56 -8.63
CA ALA A 79 0.09 -6.58 -8.66
C ALA A 79 0.64 -6.00 -9.96
N LYS A 80 0.13 -6.45 -11.11
CA LYS A 80 0.56 -5.95 -12.43
C LYS A 80 0.15 -4.50 -12.62
N THR A 81 -1.04 -4.11 -12.13
CA THR A 81 -1.53 -2.74 -12.19
C THR A 81 -0.66 -1.80 -11.35
N ARG A 82 -0.24 -2.20 -10.13
CA ARG A 82 0.74 -1.44 -9.34
C ARG A 82 2.10 -1.37 -10.03
N ASN A 83 2.59 -2.46 -10.61
CA ASN A 83 3.86 -2.48 -11.33
C ASN A 83 3.87 -1.51 -12.51
N ARG A 84 2.78 -1.44 -13.28
CA ARG A 84 2.61 -0.42 -14.33
C ARG A 84 2.72 0.99 -13.76
N GLY A 85 2.15 1.25 -12.59
CA GLY A 85 2.31 2.54 -11.89
C GLY A 85 3.74 2.82 -11.48
N VAL A 86 4.46 1.81 -10.95
CA VAL A 86 5.87 1.92 -10.55
C VAL A 86 6.76 2.29 -11.76
N GLU A 87 6.50 1.72 -12.93
CA GLU A 87 7.21 2.03 -14.18
C GLU A 87 7.02 3.50 -14.60
N LEU A 88 5.79 4.01 -14.47
CA LEU A 88 5.42 5.36 -14.89
C LEU A 88 5.76 6.45 -13.87
N ALA A 89 5.98 6.08 -12.61
CA ALA A 89 6.24 6.98 -11.51
C ALA A 89 7.51 7.82 -11.73
N LYS A 90 7.38 9.15 -11.57
CA LYS A 90 8.45 10.15 -11.75
C LYS A 90 9.04 10.61 -10.41
N GLY A 91 8.33 10.39 -9.30
CA GLY A 91 8.72 10.83 -7.97
C GLY A 91 9.97 10.15 -7.41
N LYS A 92 10.65 10.86 -6.53
CA LYS A 92 11.77 10.31 -5.75
C LYS A 92 11.33 9.21 -4.79
N TYR A 93 10.09 9.31 -4.33
CA TYR A 93 9.44 8.33 -3.47
C TYR A 93 8.18 7.81 -4.16
N ILE A 94 7.81 6.58 -3.87
CA ILE A 94 6.56 5.96 -4.33
C ILE A 94 5.75 5.55 -3.11
N ALA A 95 4.48 5.93 -3.10
CA ALA A 95 3.48 5.48 -2.14
C ALA A 95 2.37 4.74 -2.87
N PHE A 96 1.69 3.85 -2.17
CA PHE A 96 0.55 3.11 -2.69
C PHE A 96 -0.68 3.42 -1.85
N LEU A 97 -1.84 3.54 -2.51
CA LEU A 97 -3.12 3.69 -1.85
C LEU A 97 -4.14 2.80 -2.55
N ASP A 98 -4.73 1.88 -1.83
CA ASP A 98 -5.84 1.08 -2.34
C ASP A 98 -7.09 1.97 -2.47
N SER A 99 -7.91 1.71 -3.48
CA SER A 99 -9.02 2.59 -3.90
C SER A 99 -10.20 2.64 -2.90
N ASP A 100 -10.12 1.90 -1.80
CA ASP A 100 -11.10 1.87 -0.71
C ASP A 100 -10.56 2.38 0.63
N ASP A 101 -9.27 2.75 0.70
CA ASP A 101 -8.62 3.30 1.88
C ASP A 101 -8.57 4.83 1.86
N VAL A 102 -8.31 5.45 3.02
CA VAL A 102 -8.27 6.91 3.17
C VAL A 102 -7.03 7.36 3.94
N TRP A 103 -6.24 8.26 3.37
CA TRP A 103 -5.10 8.85 4.05
C TRP A 103 -5.49 10.05 4.91
N HIS A 104 -4.82 10.20 6.05
CA HIS A 104 -4.89 11.44 6.83
C HIS A 104 -4.02 12.53 6.19
N PRO A 105 -4.37 13.81 6.35
CA PRO A 105 -3.73 14.91 5.62
C PRO A 105 -2.21 15.01 5.79
N GLU A 106 -1.67 14.66 6.93
CA GLU A 106 -0.22 14.78 7.23
C GLU A 106 0.61 13.53 6.87
N LYS A 107 0.01 12.53 6.21
CA LYS A 107 0.70 11.23 6.01
C LYS A 107 2.00 11.36 5.24
N LEU A 108 1.96 11.98 4.07
CA LEU A 108 3.16 12.11 3.24
C LEU A 108 4.24 12.96 3.92
N GLU A 109 3.87 14.08 4.52
CA GLU A 109 4.79 14.97 5.24
C GLU A 109 5.51 14.25 6.39
N ARG A 110 4.74 13.54 7.25
CA ARG A 110 5.29 12.80 8.40
C ARG A 110 6.23 11.68 7.97
N GLN A 111 5.83 10.92 6.97
CA GLN A 111 6.65 9.82 6.46
C GLN A 111 7.92 10.32 5.76
N LEU A 112 7.84 11.36 4.94
CA LEU A 112 9.01 11.98 4.30
C LEU A 112 9.99 12.51 5.35
N LYS A 113 9.47 13.20 6.40
CA LYS A 113 10.30 13.66 7.51
C LYS A 113 11.00 12.49 8.19
N LYS A 114 10.27 11.42 8.54
CA LYS A 114 10.83 10.23 9.19
C LYS A 114 11.92 9.57 8.34
N MET A 115 11.72 9.47 7.02
CA MET A 115 12.72 8.91 6.11
C MET A 115 13.98 9.78 6.02
N ARG A 116 13.85 11.11 5.95
CA ARG A 116 14.98 12.03 5.98
C ARG A 116 15.79 11.93 7.26
N ASP A 117 15.09 11.93 8.41
CA ASP A 117 15.74 11.92 9.73
C ASP A 117 16.48 10.60 10.01
N THR A 118 16.04 9.48 9.42
CA THR A 118 16.58 8.15 9.70
C THR A 118 17.45 7.57 8.59
N GLY A 119 17.42 8.17 7.40
CA GLY A 119 18.04 7.59 6.20
C GLY A 119 17.40 6.29 5.72
N ALA A 120 16.17 5.97 6.17
CA ALA A 120 15.49 4.74 5.79
C ALA A 120 15.01 4.76 4.33
N GLY A 121 15.02 3.59 3.69
CA GLY A 121 14.51 3.41 2.34
C GLY A 121 13.00 3.13 2.30
N ILE A 122 12.42 2.70 3.42
CA ILE A 122 11.02 2.31 3.56
C ILE A 122 10.45 2.95 4.82
N CYS A 123 9.28 3.56 4.71
CA CYS A 123 8.49 4.04 5.84
C CYS A 123 7.08 3.46 5.78
N TYR A 124 6.51 3.09 6.92
CA TYR A 124 5.14 2.63 7.06
C TYR A 124 4.48 3.30 8.27
N CYS A 125 3.15 3.28 8.38
CA CYS A 125 2.45 3.98 9.45
C CYS A 125 1.40 3.13 10.15
N SER A 126 1.00 3.55 11.35
CA SER A 126 -0.16 3.01 12.08
C SER A 126 -1.46 3.41 11.38
N TYR A 127 -2.53 2.64 11.62
CA TYR A 127 -3.80 2.85 10.96
C TYR A 127 -5.00 2.51 11.83
N ARG A 128 -6.11 3.17 11.54
CA ARG A 128 -7.43 2.80 12.06
C ARG A 128 -8.05 1.74 11.16
N ILE A 129 -8.92 0.91 11.74
CA ILE A 129 -9.69 -0.08 10.98
C ILE A 129 -11.14 0.39 10.94
N ILE A 130 -11.58 0.79 9.75
CA ILE A 130 -12.92 1.32 9.53
C ILE A 130 -13.81 0.36 8.74
N GLY A 131 -15.11 0.49 8.91
CA GLY A 131 -16.13 -0.23 8.15
C GLY A 131 -16.48 0.45 6.83
N ALA A 132 -17.46 -0.10 6.14
CA ALA A 132 -17.95 0.45 4.86
C ALA A 132 -18.57 1.86 5.01
N ALA A 133 -19.07 2.21 6.18
CA ALA A 133 -19.63 3.54 6.48
C ALA A 133 -18.58 4.55 6.99
N GLY A 134 -17.29 4.15 7.09
CA GLY A 134 -16.23 4.98 7.64
C GLY A 134 -16.15 4.99 9.17
N ASP A 135 -17.01 4.26 9.84
CA ASP A 135 -17.02 4.09 11.29
C ASP A 135 -15.89 3.18 11.75
N LYS A 136 -15.31 3.47 12.92
CA LYS A 136 -14.30 2.61 13.53
C LYS A 136 -14.92 1.30 13.99
N ILE A 137 -14.46 0.17 13.46
CA ILE A 137 -15.02 -1.16 13.76
C ILE A 137 -14.11 -2.05 14.60
N ARG A 138 -12.85 -1.65 14.82
CA ARG A 138 -11.86 -2.40 15.61
C ARG A 138 -10.87 -1.45 16.27
N ALA A 139 -10.07 -2.00 17.21
CA ALA A 139 -8.93 -1.29 17.79
C ALA A 139 -7.94 -0.84 16.72
N ASP A 140 -7.31 0.32 16.95
CA ASP A 140 -6.27 0.85 16.10
C ASP A 140 -5.07 -0.10 16.03
N TYR A 141 -4.45 -0.17 14.86
CA TYR A 141 -3.25 -0.96 14.68
C TYR A 141 -2.01 -0.08 14.76
N HIS A 142 -1.24 -0.26 15.82
CA HIS A 142 0.00 0.47 16.04
C HIS A 142 1.21 -0.35 15.57
N VAL A 143 1.97 0.22 14.64
CA VAL A 143 3.17 -0.41 14.11
C VAL A 143 4.39 -0.15 14.99
N PRO A 144 5.41 -1.06 15.00
CA PRO A 144 6.68 -0.81 15.66
C PRO A 144 7.49 0.27 14.93
N GLU A 145 8.43 0.90 15.63
CA GLU A 145 9.30 1.95 15.05
C GLU A 145 10.26 1.43 13.99
N THR A 146 10.59 0.16 14.02
CA THR A 146 11.46 -0.51 13.03
C THR A 146 10.89 -1.88 12.69
N ALA A 147 11.12 -2.34 11.48
CA ALA A 147 10.81 -3.69 11.06
C ALA A 147 12.06 -4.40 10.56
N ARG A 148 12.32 -5.58 11.11
CA ARG A 148 13.35 -6.51 10.62
C ARG A 148 12.69 -7.63 9.85
N LEU A 149 13.47 -8.31 9.02
CA LEU A 149 12.99 -9.48 8.28
C LEU A 149 12.32 -10.54 9.19
N GLU A 150 12.96 -10.81 10.34
CA GLU A 150 12.44 -11.81 11.30
C GLU A 150 11.10 -11.41 11.92
N ASP A 151 10.86 -10.12 12.07
CA ASP A 151 9.62 -9.59 12.63
C ASP A 151 8.48 -9.72 11.62
N ILE A 152 8.70 -9.28 10.36
CA ILE A 152 7.65 -9.36 9.34
C ILE A 152 7.38 -10.79 8.86
N LEU A 153 8.31 -11.72 9.04
CA LEU A 153 8.04 -13.14 8.83
C LEU A 153 6.95 -13.66 9.76
N LYS A 154 6.85 -13.13 10.98
CA LYS A 154 5.83 -13.50 11.98
C LYS A 154 4.53 -12.72 11.76
N GLU A 155 4.64 -11.41 11.55
CA GLU A 155 3.52 -10.51 11.36
C GLU A 155 3.86 -9.41 10.35
N ASN A 156 2.97 -9.18 9.36
CA ASN A 156 3.19 -8.13 8.37
C ASN A 156 2.79 -6.76 8.93
N TYR A 157 3.76 -5.90 9.18
CA TYR A 157 3.55 -4.49 9.58
C TYR A 157 3.52 -3.54 8.38
N ILE A 158 4.07 -3.96 7.24
CA ILE A 158 4.26 -3.11 6.04
C ILE A 158 3.07 -3.35 5.11
N GLN A 159 1.94 -2.71 5.43
CA GLN A 159 0.73 -2.79 4.61
C GLN A 159 0.83 -1.84 3.41
N CYS A 160 0.23 -2.22 2.27
CA CYS A 160 0.35 -1.51 1.01
C CYS A 160 0.01 -0.01 1.14
N SER A 161 -1.21 0.32 1.58
CA SER A 161 -1.66 1.72 1.73
C SER A 161 -0.93 2.51 2.81
N ALA A 162 -0.18 1.85 3.69
CA ALA A 162 0.59 2.48 4.76
C ALA A 162 2.02 2.83 4.34
N MET A 163 2.56 2.25 3.26
CA MET A 163 3.98 2.39 2.92
C MET A 163 4.30 3.62 2.06
N LEU A 164 5.53 4.12 2.24
CA LEU A 164 6.23 5.07 1.39
C LEU A 164 7.64 4.53 1.18
N ILE A 165 8.11 4.43 -0.06
CA ILE A 165 9.36 3.76 -0.41
C ILE A 165 10.16 4.66 -1.34
N ARG A 166 11.48 4.66 -1.24
CA ARG A 166 12.32 5.27 -2.26
C ARG A 166 12.10 4.58 -3.61
N ALA A 167 11.98 5.38 -4.68
CA ALA A 167 11.65 4.88 -6.01
C ALA A 167 12.71 3.90 -6.55
N ASP A 168 14.01 4.15 -6.28
CA ASP A 168 15.10 3.28 -6.69
C ASP A 168 15.02 1.88 -6.06
N ILE A 169 14.42 1.76 -4.87
CA ILE A 169 14.21 0.48 -4.19
C ILE A 169 13.06 -0.27 -4.85
N VAL A 170 11.85 0.32 -4.91
CA VAL A 170 10.68 -0.41 -5.43
C VAL A 170 10.83 -0.76 -6.90
N LYS A 171 11.51 0.08 -7.71
CA LYS A 171 11.83 -0.20 -9.12
C LYS A 171 12.82 -1.35 -9.31
N ARG A 172 13.57 -1.74 -8.28
CA ARG A 172 14.45 -2.90 -8.29
C ARG A 172 13.71 -4.22 -8.03
N PHE A 173 12.66 -4.19 -7.20
CA PHE A 173 11.98 -5.42 -6.75
C PHE A 173 10.64 -5.66 -7.41
N PHE A 174 9.84 -4.64 -7.67
CA PHE A 174 8.47 -4.76 -8.16
C PHE A 174 7.56 -5.67 -7.29
N PHE A 175 6.27 -5.67 -7.56
CA PHE A 175 5.34 -6.61 -6.91
C PHE A 175 5.40 -7.97 -7.59
N ASN A 176 5.48 -9.04 -6.82
CA ASN A 176 5.36 -10.39 -7.33
C ASN A 176 3.92 -10.63 -7.85
N THR A 177 3.80 -11.21 -9.05
CA THR A 177 2.50 -11.41 -9.73
C THR A 177 1.95 -12.82 -9.61
N GLU A 178 2.68 -13.75 -8.99
CA GLU A 178 2.32 -15.16 -8.89
C GLU A 178 1.67 -15.52 -7.56
N PHE A 179 1.96 -14.73 -6.52
CA PHE A 179 1.47 -14.98 -5.16
C PHE A 179 0.43 -13.94 -4.75
N PHE A 180 -0.54 -14.38 -3.99
CA PHE A 180 -1.42 -13.52 -3.21
C PHE A 180 -0.63 -12.90 -2.04
N HIS A 181 -0.95 -11.68 -1.58
CA HIS A 181 -0.16 -10.86 -0.65
C HIS A 181 1.18 -10.40 -1.26
N GLU A 182 1.08 -9.85 -2.43
CA GLU A 182 2.19 -9.28 -3.21
C GLU A 182 2.93 -8.16 -2.45
N ASP A 183 2.23 -7.40 -1.60
CA ASP A 183 2.78 -6.37 -0.73
C ASP A 183 3.70 -6.95 0.36
N TYR A 184 3.29 -8.09 0.92
CA TYR A 184 4.11 -8.80 1.91
C TYR A 184 5.40 -9.33 1.29
N ILE A 185 5.34 -9.88 0.09
CA ILE A 185 6.52 -10.37 -0.63
C ILE A 185 7.47 -9.21 -0.94
N LEU A 186 6.94 -8.07 -1.42
CA LEU A 186 7.75 -6.88 -1.67
C LEU A 186 8.49 -6.43 -0.39
N GLY A 187 7.79 -6.39 0.76
CA GLY A 187 8.40 -6.07 2.04
C GLY A 187 9.51 -7.05 2.43
N LEU A 188 9.29 -8.35 2.23
CA LEU A 188 10.30 -9.39 2.49
C LEU A 188 11.54 -9.21 1.62
N ASP A 189 11.37 -8.98 0.33
CA ASP A 189 12.50 -8.87 -0.62
C ASP A 189 13.36 -7.64 -0.33
N MET A 190 12.73 -6.51 -0.05
CA MET A 190 13.44 -5.29 0.33
C MET A 190 14.24 -5.46 1.62
N LEU A 191 13.64 -6.07 2.66
CA LEU A 191 14.35 -6.30 3.92
C LEU A 191 15.44 -7.37 3.80
N ARG A 192 15.26 -8.41 2.96
CA ARG A 192 16.32 -9.40 2.64
C ARG A 192 17.51 -8.76 1.94
N ALA A 193 17.28 -7.73 1.15
CA ALA A 193 18.34 -6.96 0.49
C ALA A 193 19.03 -5.95 1.43
N GLY A 194 18.65 -5.88 2.70
CA GLY A 194 19.26 -5.03 3.70
C GLY A 194 18.67 -3.60 3.76
N GLU A 195 17.54 -3.36 3.09
CA GLU A 195 16.88 -2.05 3.15
C GLU A 195 16.34 -1.78 4.56
N LYS A 196 16.52 -0.52 5.02
CA LYS A 196 16.06 -0.09 6.34
C LYS A 196 14.59 0.33 6.27
N ALA A 197 13.76 -0.23 7.14
CA ALA A 197 12.36 0.11 7.28
C ALA A 197 12.04 0.73 8.65
N VAL A 198 11.29 1.83 8.65
CA VAL A 198 10.90 2.59 9.85
C VAL A 198 9.41 2.83 9.90
N GLY A 199 8.84 2.83 11.10
CA GLY A 199 7.42 3.06 11.36
C GLY A 199 7.14 4.45 11.91
N CYS A 200 6.12 5.12 11.37
CA CYS A 200 5.43 6.23 11.99
C CYS A 200 4.34 5.66 12.92
N ARG A 201 4.41 5.96 14.21
CA ARG A 201 3.45 5.43 15.20
C ARG A 201 2.13 6.19 15.18
N GLU A 202 2.08 7.33 14.50
CA GLU A 202 0.89 8.13 14.29
C GLU A 202 -0.10 7.37 13.39
N LEU A 203 -1.39 7.54 13.67
CA LEU A 203 -2.48 7.02 12.84
C LEU A 203 -2.62 7.92 11.62
N LEU A 204 -2.11 7.47 10.48
CA LEU A 204 -2.04 8.26 9.24
C LEU A 204 -2.85 7.64 8.09
N LEU A 205 -3.57 6.55 8.36
CA LEU A 205 -4.35 5.80 7.39
C LEU A 205 -5.60 5.25 8.06
N ASP A 206 -6.72 5.32 7.37
CA ASP A 206 -7.95 4.59 7.63
C ASP A 206 -8.01 3.41 6.66
N TRP A 207 -7.72 2.22 7.16
CA TRP A 207 -7.80 0.98 6.40
C TRP A 207 -9.22 0.43 6.44
N ARG A 208 -9.86 0.31 5.27
CA ARG A 208 -11.24 -0.14 5.18
C ARG A 208 -11.33 -1.66 5.13
N TYR A 209 -12.07 -2.22 6.08
CA TYR A 209 -12.33 -3.65 6.15
C TYR A 209 -13.69 -3.96 5.53
N LEU A 210 -13.67 -4.63 4.38
CA LEU A 210 -14.87 -5.02 3.65
C LEU A 210 -15.01 -6.55 3.63
N GLU A 211 -16.23 -7.06 3.80
CA GLU A 211 -16.51 -8.49 3.78
C GLU A 211 -16.22 -9.15 2.42
N ASN A 212 -16.27 -8.38 1.34
CA ASN A 212 -15.94 -8.84 -0.01
C ASN A 212 -14.50 -8.55 -0.43
N SER A 213 -13.63 -8.08 0.50
CA SER A 213 -12.23 -7.80 0.19
C SER A 213 -11.44 -9.09 -0.06
N ARG A 214 -10.38 -8.98 -0.88
CA ARG A 214 -9.47 -10.10 -1.20
C ARG A 214 -8.91 -10.76 0.06
N SER A 215 -8.64 -10.00 1.11
CA SER A 215 -8.06 -10.47 2.38
C SER A 215 -9.09 -11.06 3.36
N PHE A 216 -10.37 -11.05 3.02
CA PHE A 216 -11.44 -11.58 3.88
C PHE A 216 -11.36 -13.10 4.03
N ASP A 217 -11.04 -13.82 2.95
CA ASP A 217 -10.88 -15.28 2.97
C ASP A 217 -9.61 -15.70 3.73
N LYS A 218 -9.80 -16.02 5.02
CA LYS A 218 -8.70 -16.39 5.92
C LYS A 218 -8.07 -17.74 5.57
N LYS A 219 -8.85 -18.68 4.98
CA LYS A 219 -8.29 -19.96 4.52
C LYS A 219 -7.35 -19.75 3.34
N LYS A 220 -7.79 -18.98 2.36
CA LYS A 220 -6.96 -18.62 1.20
C LYS A 220 -5.69 -17.87 1.64
N SER A 221 -5.83 -16.93 2.58
CA SER A 221 -4.70 -16.17 3.14
C SER A 221 -3.71 -17.08 3.86
N ALA A 222 -4.18 -18.06 4.65
CA ALA A 222 -3.33 -19.01 5.36
C ALA A 222 -2.59 -19.95 4.40
N VAL A 223 -3.29 -20.51 3.41
CA VAL A 223 -2.66 -21.36 2.37
C VAL A 223 -1.58 -20.59 1.62
N ASN A 224 -1.88 -19.33 1.24
CA ASN A 224 -0.90 -18.51 0.54
C ASN A 224 0.31 -18.15 1.43
N ARG A 225 0.09 -17.86 2.72
CA ARG A 225 1.19 -17.63 3.67
C ARG A 225 2.10 -18.85 3.77
N TRP A 226 1.53 -20.05 3.84
CA TRP A 226 2.29 -21.30 3.82
C TRP A 226 3.10 -21.45 2.54
N ARG A 227 2.48 -21.20 1.36
CA ARG A 227 3.18 -21.24 0.07
C ARG A 227 4.33 -20.24 0.01
N ILE A 228 4.17 -19.03 0.54
CA ILE A 228 5.25 -18.05 0.61
C ILE A 228 6.44 -18.60 1.41
N TYR A 229 6.20 -19.25 2.55
CA TYR A 229 7.29 -19.84 3.32
C TYR A 229 7.98 -21.02 2.61
N ARG A 230 7.19 -21.88 1.94
CA ARG A 230 7.72 -23.11 1.35
C ARG A 230 8.20 -22.94 -0.09
N ASP A 231 7.40 -22.28 -0.93
CA ASP A 231 7.63 -22.25 -2.37
C ASP A 231 8.40 -20.99 -2.79
N TYR A 232 8.22 -19.88 -2.08
CA TYR A 232 8.92 -18.62 -2.39
C TYR A 232 10.23 -18.45 -1.60
N LEU A 233 10.16 -18.60 -0.27
CA LEU A 233 11.33 -18.40 0.61
C LEU A 233 12.17 -19.66 0.78
N HIS A 234 11.70 -20.82 0.34
CA HIS A 234 12.35 -22.14 0.49
C HIS A 234 12.80 -22.45 1.92
N LEU A 235 12.01 -22.01 2.92
CA LEU A 235 12.36 -22.24 4.33
C LEU A 235 12.26 -23.71 4.70
N PRO A 236 13.13 -24.22 5.60
CA PRO A 236 13.01 -25.58 6.13
C PRO A 236 11.66 -25.78 6.84
N LEU A 237 11.16 -27.02 6.85
CA LEU A 237 9.82 -27.34 7.35
C LEU A 237 9.60 -26.86 8.80
N TYR A 238 10.57 -27.11 9.71
CA TYR A 238 10.46 -26.71 11.12
C TYR A 238 10.31 -25.19 11.29
N LYS A 239 11.05 -24.39 10.49
CA LYS A 239 10.97 -22.93 10.50
C LYS A 239 9.63 -22.45 9.92
N SER A 240 9.14 -23.08 8.86
CA SER A 240 7.85 -22.79 8.27
C SER A 240 6.70 -23.06 9.26
N LEU A 241 6.73 -24.18 9.98
CA LEU A 241 5.74 -24.51 11.01
C LEU A 241 5.77 -23.50 12.16
N TYR A 242 6.96 -23.16 12.67
CA TYR A 242 7.11 -22.14 13.72
C TYR A 242 6.52 -20.79 13.30
N LEU A 243 6.88 -20.29 12.12
CA LEU A 243 6.40 -18.99 11.62
C LEU A 243 4.90 -19.04 11.33
N PHE A 244 4.38 -20.14 10.81
CA PHE A 244 2.95 -20.29 10.54
C PHE A 244 2.12 -20.33 11.83
N ALA A 245 2.62 -20.95 12.88
CA ALA A 245 1.99 -20.91 14.21
C ALA A 245 1.94 -19.46 14.75
N ASN A 246 3.05 -18.71 14.67
CA ASN A 246 3.07 -17.30 15.07
C ASN A 246 2.08 -16.44 14.25
N TYR A 247 2.06 -16.60 12.91
CA TYR A 247 1.12 -15.91 12.04
C TYR A 247 -0.35 -16.18 12.43
N THR A 248 -0.67 -17.45 12.74
CA THR A 248 -2.02 -17.83 13.14
C THR A 248 -2.39 -17.20 14.48
N LEU A 249 -1.48 -17.22 15.47
CA LEU A 249 -1.70 -16.61 16.79
C LEU A 249 -1.86 -15.08 16.69
N ALA A 250 -1.00 -14.41 15.91
CA ALA A 250 -1.12 -12.97 15.66
C ALA A 250 -2.45 -12.62 14.98
N GLY A 251 -2.86 -13.43 14.00
CA GLY A 251 -4.16 -13.28 13.34
C GLY A 251 -5.33 -13.40 14.31
N VAL A 252 -5.33 -14.41 15.17
CA VAL A 252 -6.37 -14.60 16.22
C VAL A 252 -6.38 -13.37 17.15
N HIS A 253 -5.22 -12.93 17.64
CA HIS A 253 -5.14 -11.78 18.55
C HIS A 253 -5.64 -10.48 17.90
N LYS A 254 -5.27 -10.21 16.64
CA LYS A 254 -5.71 -9.04 15.87
C LYS A 254 -7.23 -9.00 15.67
N TYR A 255 -7.86 -10.17 15.47
CA TYR A 255 -9.29 -10.24 15.13
C TYR A 255 -10.21 -10.50 16.34
N MET A 256 -9.69 -10.98 17.48
CA MET A 256 -10.45 -11.21 18.70
C MET A 256 -10.54 -9.98 19.62
N LYS A 257 -9.64 -8.99 19.51
CA LYS A 257 -9.79 -7.71 20.21
C LYS A 257 -10.96 -6.92 19.59
N LYS A 258 -12.19 -7.30 19.96
CA LYS A 258 -13.34 -6.38 19.93
C LYS A 258 -13.14 -5.36 21.06
N ASN A 259 -13.40 -4.09 20.76
CA ASN A 259 -13.52 -3.05 21.79
C ASN A 259 -14.56 -3.43 22.83
#